data_6d6804d4eabf7efd6d825d714046cea4
#
_entry.id   6d6804d4eabf7efd6d825d714046cea4
#
_cell.length_a   1.000
_cell.length_b   1.000
_cell.length_c   1.000
_cell.angle_alpha   90.00
_cell.angle_beta   90.00
_cell.angle_gamma   90.00
#
_symmetry.space_group_name_H-M   'P 1'
#
loop_
_entity.id
_entity.type
_entity.pdbx_description
1 polymer ?
#
loop_
_entity_poly.entity_id
_entity_poly.type
_entity_poly.pdbx_seq_one_letter_code
_entity_poly.pdbx_strand_id
1 'polypeptide(L)' 'MEFGEALRYLQEDPASRMTQTELADKLNMTQRKISYLETGETGPSIEDLRTICLYFHVSADFLLGLPENLPYPKP' A
#
# COMPACT_ATOMS: atom_id res chain seq x y z
N MET A 1 -5.20 8.40 -7.43
CA MET A 1 -3.90 7.69 -7.44
C MET A 1 -4.18 6.20 -7.38
N GLU A 2 -3.55 5.44 -8.26
CA GLU A 2 -3.71 4.00 -8.26
C GLU A 2 -2.99 3.37 -7.07
N PHE A 3 -3.40 2.17 -6.68
CA PHE A 3 -2.81 1.49 -5.52
C PHE A 3 -1.29 1.35 -5.66
N GLY A 4 -0.81 0.92 -6.83
CA GLY A 4 0.63 0.73 -7.04
C GLY A 4 1.40 2.03 -6.93
N GLU A 5 0.84 3.12 -7.43
CA GLU A 5 1.46 4.43 -7.31
C GLU A 5 1.50 4.89 -5.85
N ALA A 6 0.42 4.65 -5.11
CA ALA A 6 0.36 5.02 -3.70
C ALA A 6 1.39 4.24 -2.89
N LEU A 7 1.52 2.94 -3.17
CA LEU A 7 2.51 2.11 -2.48
C LEU A 7 3.93 2.60 -2.78
N ARG A 8 4.21 2.92 -4.04
CA ARG A 8 5.52 3.44 -4.42
C ARG A 8 5.79 4.79 -3.74
N TYR A 9 4.77 5.64 -3.67
CA TYR A 9 4.88 6.93 -2.99
C TYR A 9 5.33 6.74 -1.53
N LEU A 10 4.73 5.78 -0.84
CA LEU A 10 5.10 5.49 0.55
C LEU A 10 6.52 4.91 0.65
N GLN A 11 6.89 4.06 -0.29
CA GLN A 11 8.21 3.46 -0.33
C GLN A 11 9.29 4.52 -0.53
N GLU A 12 9.03 5.52 -1.37
CA GLU A 12 10.00 6.53 -1.76
C GLU A 12 9.96 7.80 -0.92
N ASP A 13 9.11 7.85 0.10
CA ASP A 13 9.01 9.01 0.99
C ASP A 13 10.40 9.32 1.56
N PRO A 14 10.91 10.55 1.38
CA PRO A 14 12.25 10.91 1.87
C PRO A 14 12.47 10.64 3.35
N ALA A 15 11.41 10.71 4.17
CA ALA A 15 11.52 10.48 5.61
C ALA A 15 11.77 9.00 5.95
N SER A 16 11.37 8.09 5.07
CA SER A 16 11.43 6.66 5.35
C SER A 16 11.79 5.83 4.12
N ARG A 17 12.50 6.44 3.16
CA ARG A 17 12.83 5.78 1.90
C ARG A 17 13.44 4.40 2.12
N MET A 18 12.94 3.43 1.36
CA MET A 18 13.46 2.08 1.40
C MET A 18 13.40 1.46 0.00
N THR A 19 14.20 0.43 -0.22
CA THR A 19 14.18 -0.33 -1.46
C THR A 19 12.99 -1.28 -1.45
N GLN A 20 12.66 -1.86 -2.62
CA GLN A 20 11.61 -2.89 -2.68
C GLN A 20 11.96 -4.08 -1.80
N THR A 21 13.24 -4.45 -1.74
CA THR A 21 13.68 -5.57 -0.90
C THR A 21 13.47 -5.28 0.57
N GLU A 22 13.81 -4.06 1.00
CA GLU A 22 13.60 -3.65 2.38
C GLU A 22 12.11 -3.61 2.73
N LEU A 23 11.29 -3.08 1.84
CA LEU A 23 9.86 -3.02 2.04
C LEU A 23 9.26 -4.43 2.12
N ALA A 24 9.69 -5.33 1.23
CA ALA A 24 9.25 -6.71 1.25
C ALA A 24 9.55 -7.37 2.59
N ASP A 25 10.76 -7.15 3.10
CA ASP A 25 11.15 -7.69 4.39
C ASP A 25 10.26 -7.15 5.52
N LYS A 26 10.00 -5.84 5.53
CA LYS A 26 9.17 -5.22 6.55
C LYS A 26 7.73 -5.71 6.52
N LEU A 27 7.21 -5.98 5.33
CA LEU A 27 5.83 -6.44 5.17
C LEU A 27 5.69 -7.96 5.16
N ASN A 28 6.80 -8.68 5.30
CA ASN A 28 6.83 -10.14 5.24
C ASN A 28 6.28 -10.66 3.92
N MET A 29 6.72 -10.03 2.84
CA MET A 29 6.35 -10.40 1.47
C MET A 29 7.60 -10.62 0.66
N THR A 30 7.46 -11.15 -0.57
CA THR A 30 8.59 -11.29 -1.48
C THR A 30 8.80 -9.97 -2.23
N GLN A 31 10.04 -9.72 -2.67
CA GLN A 31 10.34 -8.55 -3.46
C GLN A 31 9.56 -8.58 -4.78
N ARG A 32 9.38 -9.78 -5.37
CA ARG A 32 8.58 -9.94 -6.58
C ARG A 32 7.15 -9.48 -6.37
N LYS A 33 6.54 -9.83 -5.23
CA LYS A 33 5.18 -9.43 -4.92
C LYS A 33 5.07 -7.91 -4.81
N ILE A 34 6.03 -7.27 -4.14
CA ILE A 34 6.05 -5.81 -4.03
C ILE A 34 6.13 -5.18 -5.43
N SER A 35 7.00 -5.71 -6.29
CA SER A 35 7.13 -5.22 -7.64
C SER A 35 5.82 -5.32 -8.41
N TYR A 36 5.13 -6.45 -8.32
CA TYR A 36 3.86 -6.65 -9.01
C TYR A 36 2.76 -5.73 -8.48
N LEU A 37 2.74 -5.51 -7.17
CA LEU A 37 1.78 -4.57 -6.59
C LEU A 37 2.03 -3.15 -7.06
N GLU A 38 3.29 -2.74 -7.16
CA GLU A 38 3.64 -1.38 -7.59
C GLU A 38 3.36 -1.13 -9.06
N THR A 39 3.50 -2.15 -9.90
CA THR A 39 3.25 -2.02 -11.34
C THR A 39 1.80 -2.27 -11.71
N GLY A 40 1.02 -2.82 -10.79
CA GLY A 40 -0.39 -3.13 -11.05
C GLY A 40 -0.61 -4.48 -11.71
N GLU A 41 0.42 -5.30 -11.87
CA GLU A 41 0.27 -6.65 -12.41
C GLU A 41 -0.58 -7.53 -11.50
N THR A 42 -0.53 -7.28 -10.20
CA THR A 42 -1.32 -8.00 -9.21
C THR A 42 -1.93 -6.98 -8.26
N GLY A 43 -3.22 -7.15 -7.96
CA GLY A 43 -3.86 -6.34 -6.95
C GLY A 43 -3.59 -6.89 -5.55
N PRO A 44 -3.74 -6.06 -4.51
CA PRO A 44 -3.55 -6.52 -3.14
C PRO A 44 -4.72 -7.38 -2.69
N SER A 45 -4.45 -8.39 -1.87
CA SER A 45 -5.51 -9.06 -1.13
C SER A 45 -5.95 -8.14 0.00
N ILE A 46 -7.08 -8.45 0.62
CA ILE A 46 -7.54 -7.68 1.77
C ILE A 46 -6.50 -7.69 2.89
N GLU A 47 -5.84 -8.84 3.08
CA GLU A 47 -4.81 -8.98 4.09
C GLU A 47 -3.57 -8.15 3.77
N ASP A 48 -3.16 -8.14 2.51
CA ASP A 48 -2.05 -7.30 2.06
C ASP A 48 -2.35 -5.84 2.32
N LEU A 49 -3.55 -5.41 1.99
CA LEU A 49 -3.98 -4.02 2.19
C LEU A 49 -3.93 -3.66 3.67
N ARG A 50 -4.44 -4.54 4.53
CA ARG A 50 -4.39 -4.32 5.97
C ARG A 50 -2.96 -4.19 6.48
N THR A 51 -2.08 -5.09 6.05
CA THR A 51 -0.69 -5.09 6.47
C THR A 51 0.00 -3.78 6.09
N ILE A 52 -0.23 -3.32 4.86
CA ILE A 52 0.38 -2.09 4.37
C ILE A 52 -0.15 -0.88 5.14
N CYS A 53 -1.47 -0.82 5.34
CA CYS A 53 -2.07 0.29 6.10
C CYS A 53 -1.51 0.37 7.51
N LEU A 54 -1.40 -0.76 8.18
CA LEU A 54 -0.91 -0.78 9.57
C LEU A 54 0.56 -0.42 9.65
N TYR A 55 1.36 -0.88 8.70
CA TYR A 55 2.78 -0.57 8.71
C TYR A 55 3.06 0.91 8.49
N PHE A 56 2.39 1.51 7.51
CA PHE A 56 2.62 2.91 7.18
C PHE A 56 1.70 3.88 7.94
N HIS A 57 0.75 3.37 8.71
CA HIS A 57 -0.25 4.20 9.42
C HIS A 57 -1.03 5.09 8.46
N VAL A 58 -1.48 4.52 7.36
CA VAL A 58 -2.28 5.23 6.36
C VAL A 58 -3.62 4.51 6.20
N SER A 59 -4.63 5.25 5.72
CA SER A 59 -5.94 4.66 5.50
C SER A 59 -5.97 3.86 4.20
N ALA A 60 -6.87 2.87 4.14
CA ALA A 60 -7.11 2.14 2.91
C ALA A 60 -7.66 3.07 1.82
N ASP A 61 -8.42 4.09 2.20
CA ASP A 61 -8.94 5.08 1.25
C ASP A 61 -7.81 5.74 0.49
N PHE A 62 -6.75 6.12 1.17
CA PHE A 62 -5.58 6.70 0.53
C PHE A 62 -4.96 5.73 -0.49
N LEU A 63 -4.76 4.49 -0.07
CA LEU A 63 -4.12 3.49 -0.93
C LEU A 63 -4.97 3.12 -2.14
N LEU A 64 -6.30 3.14 -1.98
CA LEU A 64 -7.22 2.78 -3.05
C LEU A 64 -7.64 3.98 -3.89
N GLY A 65 -7.21 5.18 -3.53
CA GLY A 65 -7.57 6.39 -4.27
C GLY A 65 -9.03 6.79 -4.11
N LEU A 66 -9.64 6.41 -2.99
CA LEU A 66 -11.05 6.73 -2.75
C LEU A 66 -11.19 8.10 -2.08
N PRO A 67 -12.34 8.77 -2.28
CA PRO A 67 -12.60 10.02 -1.57
C PRO A 67 -12.65 9.79 -0.07
N GLU A 68 -12.07 10.71 0.70
CA GLU A 68 -11.98 10.57 2.16
C GLU A 68 -13.31 10.76 2.88
N ASN A 69 -14.28 11.36 2.20
CA ASN A 69 -15.54 11.76 2.83
C ASN A 69 -16.73 10.87 2.43
N LEU A 70 -16.45 9.64 2.01
CA LEU A 70 -17.54 8.71 1.72
C LEU A 70 -18.27 8.36 3.02
N PRO A 71 -19.61 8.39 3.01
CA PRO A 71 -20.36 8.12 4.23
C PRO A 71 -20.30 6.66 4.63
N TYR A 72 -20.30 6.41 5.93
CA TYR A 72 -20.44 5.06 6.43
C TYR A 72 -21.90 4.67 6.41
N PRO A 73 -22.23 3.40 6.10
CA PRO A 73 -23.59 2.92 6.29
C PRO A 73 -23.87 2.89 7.78
N LYS A 74 -25.05 3.35 8.17
CA LYS A 74 -25.44 3.33 9.58
C LYS A 74 -25.94 1.94 9.92
N PRO A 75 -25.57 1.41 11.09
CA PRO A 75 -26.08 0.12 11.53
C PRO A 75 -27.59 0.17 11.81
#